data_943922c813c9d7e3dc4bb822aae84dee
#
_entry.id   943922c813c9d7e3dc4bb822aae84dee
#
_cell.length_a   1.000
_cell.length_b   1.000
_cell.length_c   1.000
_cell.angle_alpha   90.00
_cell.angle_beta   90.00
_cell.angle_gamma   90.00
#
_symmetry.space_group_name_H-M   'P 1'
#
loop_
_entity.id
_entity.type
_entity.pdbx_description
1 polymer ?
#
loop_
_entity_poly.entity_id
_entity_poly.type
_entity_poly.pdbx_seq_one_letter_code
_entity_poly.pdbx_strand_id
1 'polypeptide(L)'
;WGVLTQDSKSIIPAELLEETYFIPLGETMDEFIETGDEGLLNLAKVLEMNKEDQSIPPVSLSEVEIAVPFYPKRNIFCVGKNYQSHVKEFEKNINAKNPLHPIFFTKATTSVIGTNEEIDLHRDVTSQVDYEGELGVIIGRKCIDILEKDALKYVYGYTIINDITARDLQKSHAQWFRGKSLDTFCPIGPTVLIGGWPFPFTIYTKINGQLRQEGNTTDLIFSVAK
;
A
#
# COMPACT_ATOMS: atom_id res chain seq x y z
N TRP A 1 13.05 5.95 8.69
CA TRP A 1 12.84 5.48 7.32
C TRP A 1 14.11 5.61 6.48
N GLY A 2 14.13 5.09 5.28
CA GLY A 2 15.30 5.17 4.41
C GLY A 2 14.98 4.82 2.96
N VAL A 3 15.94 5.04 2.08
CA VAL A 3 15.83 4.80 0.64
C VAL A 3 16.44 3.46 0.29
N LEU A 4 15.67 2.59 -0.35
CA LEU A 4 16.11 1.28 -0.77
C LEU A 4 17.16 1.41 -1.89
N THR A 5 18.26 0.66 -1.80
CA THR A 5 19.27 0.58 -2.87
C THR A 5 18.72 -0.14 -4.11
N GLN A 6 19.35 0.08 -5.27
CA GLN A 6 18.91 -0.53 -6.53
C GLN A 6 18.83 -2.06 -6.49
N ASP A 7 19.74 -2.70 -5.77
CA ASP A 7 19.74 -4.16 -5.60
C ASP A 7 18.73 -4.67 -4.57
N SER A 8 18.00 -3.75 -3.92
CA SER A 8 17.00 -4.01 -2.90
C SER A 8 17.52 -4.82 -1.69
N LYS A 9 18.82 -4.70 -1.36
CA LYS A 9 19.44 -5.44 -0.25
C LYS A 9 19.82 -4.55 0.93
N SER A 10 19.86 -3.25 0.72
CA SER A 10 20.27 -2.27 1.71
C SER A 10 19.40 -1.03 1.65
N ILE A 11 19.48 -0.20 2.66
CA ILE A 11 18.83 1.11 2.74
C ILE A 11 19.86 2.20 3.02
N ILE A 12 19.60 3.41 2.55
CA ILE A 12 20.29 4.61 2.97
C ILE A 12 19.36 5.31 3.96
N PRO A 13 19.71 5.43 5.26
CA PRO A 13 18.84 6.05 6.27
C PRO A 13 18.61 7.53 5.97
N ALA A 14 17.35 7.97 6.01
CA ALA A 14 16.98 9.36 5.74
C ALA A 14 17.49 10.32 6.83
N GLU A 15 17.49 9.89 8.08
CA GLU A 15 18.05 10.65 9.20
C GLU A 15 19.52 11.03 8.96
N LEU A 16 20.35 10.06 8.53
CA LEU A 16 21.75 10.32 8.23
C LEU A 16 21.93 11.26 7.02
N LEU A 17 21.06 11.14 6.01
CA LEU A 17 21.05 12.07 4.87
C LEU A 17 20.72 13.49 5.33
N GLU A 18 19.69 13.66 6.15
CA GLU A 18 19.28 14.95 6.69
C GLU A 18 20.38 15.58 7.56
N GLU A 19 20.95 14.82 8.48
CA GLU A 19 22.02 15.29 9.37
C GLU A 19 23.31 15.67 8.61
N THR A 20 23.68 14.89 7.60
CA THR A 20 24.93 15.12 6.85
C THR A 20 24.83 16.31 5.92
N TYR A 21 23.71 16.46 5.23
CA TYR A 21 23.57 17.50 4.18
C TYR A 21 22.75 18.70 4.63
N PHE A 22 22.21 18.70 5.85
CA PHE A 22 21.40 19.80 6.43
C PHE A 22 20.20 20.19 5.53
N ILE A 23 19.59 19.19 4.89
CA ILE A 23 18.41 19.35 4.05
C ILE A 23 17.26 18.54 4.65
N PRO A 24 16.15 19.18 5.06
CA PRO A 24 15.08 18.52 5.79
C PRO A 24 14.36 17.49 4.94
N LEU A 25 14.19 16.28 5.51
CA LEU A 25 13.45 15.15 4.94
C LEU A 25 12.27 14.70 5.82
N GLY A 26 12.29 15.06 7.11
CA GLY A 26 11.31 14.63 8.11
C GLY A 26 11.73 13.35 8.83
N GLU A 27 11.39 13.28 10.12
CA GLU A 27 11.76 12.18 11.00
C GLU A 27 11.03 10.87 10.63
N THR A 28 9.79 10.99 10.14
CA THR A 28 8.94 9.84 9.78
C THR A 28 8.57 9.85 8.31
N MET A 29 8.17 8.68 7.79
CA MET A 29 7.65 8.59 6.42
C MET A 29 6.34 9.35 6.25
N ASP A 30 5.52 9.45 7.30
CA ASP A 30 4.30 10.27 7.31
C ASP A 30 4.62 11.75 7.10
N GLU A 31 5.59 12.28 7.83
CA GLU A 31 6.05 13.66 7.66
C GLU A 31 6.63 13.88 6.27
N PHE A 32 7.45 12.96 5.78
CA PHE A 32 8.00 13.03 4.43
C PHE A 32 6.91 13.08 3.36
N ILE A 33 5.86 12.24 3.46
CA ILE A 33 4.72 12.27 2.53
C ILE A 33 4.03 13.63 2.57
N GLU A 34 3.92 14.27 3.73
CA GLU A 34 3.28 15.58 3.88
C GLU A 34 4.06 16.72 3.23
N THR A 35 5.39 16.59 3.09
CA THR A 35 6.21 17.60 2.40
C THR A 35 5.91 17.67 0.89
N GLY A 36 5.30 16.62 0.32
CA GLY A 36 4.92 16.57 -1.09
C GLY A 36 6.10 16.73 -2.05
N ASP A 37 5.98 17.63 -3.03
CA ASP A 37 7.01 17.84 -4.06
C ASP A 37 8.30 18.43 -3.50
N GLU A 38 8.24 19.25 -2.45
CA GLU A 38 9.42 19.83 -1.82
C GLU A 38 10.30 18.74 -1.20
N GLY A 39 9.69 17.81 -0.44
CA GLY A 39 10.42 16.69 0.13
C GLY A 39 11.03 15.79 -0.93
N LEU A 40 10.32 15.54 -2.05
CA LEU A 40 10.86 14.77 -3.16
C LEU A 40 12.07 15.45 -3.82
N LEU A 41 12.04 16.77 -3.99
CA LEU A 41 13.18 17.55 -4.49
C LEU A 41 14.36 17.50 -3.53
N ASN A 42 14.10 17.66 -2.24
CA ASN A 42 15.11 17.56 -1.19
C ASN A 42 15.75 16.17 -1.18
N LEU A 43 14.94 15.10 -1.22
CA LEU A 43 15.42 13.72 -1.27
C LEU A 43 16.30 13.48 -2.50
N ALA A 44 15.85 13.89 -3.69
CA ALA A 44 16.63 13.74 -4.91
C ALA A 44 17.99 14.44 -4.80
N LYS A 45 18.02 15.64 -4.22
CA LYS A 45 19.25 16.43 -4.01
C LYS A 45 20.23 15.72 -3.08
N VAL A 46 19.78 15.27 -1.90
CA VAL A 46 20.68 14.59 -0.93
C VAL A 46 21.18 13.25 -1.45
N LEU A 47 20.37 12.52 -2.20
CA LEU A 47 20.79 11.27 -2.83
C LEU A 47 21.86 11.50 -3.91
N GLU A 48 21.75 12.56 -4.69
CA GLU A 48 22.81 12.89 -5.68
C GLU A 48 24.10 13.32 -4.97
N MET A 49 24.03 14.13 -3.91
CA MET A 49 25.20 14.49 -3.10
C MET A 49 25.85 13.26 -2.49
N ASN A 50 25.09 12.35 -1.90
CA ASN A 50 25.62 11.12 -1.32
C ASN A 50 26.21 10.16 -2.37
N LYS A 51 25.68 10.18 -3.58
CA LYS A 51 26.26 9.41 -4.70
C LYS A 51 27.63 9.94 -5.13
N GLU A 52 27.84 11.26 -5.06
CA GLU A 52 29.10 11.91 -5.40
C GLU A 52 30.17 11.69 -4.34
N ASP A 53 29.85 11.90 -3.07
CA ASP A 53 30.83 11.90 -1.97
C ASP A 53 30.87 10.60 -1.15
N GLN A 54 29.85 9.74 -1.27
CA GLN A 54 29.71 8.45 -0.57
C GLN A 54 29.86 8.56 0.96
N SER A 55 29.43 9.69 1.53
CA SER A 55 29.55 9.98 2.96
C SER A 55 28.71 9.05 3.83
N ILE A 56 27.59 8.55 3.28
CA ILE A 56 26.67 7.66 4.00
C ILE A 56 26.63 6.31 3.31
N PRO A 57 27.23 5.26 3.90
CA PRO A 57 27.18 3.92 3.36
C PRO A 57 25.76 3.32 3.55
N PRO A 58 25.30 2.47 2.60
CA PRO A 58 24.05 1.74 2.80
C PRO A 58 24.15 0.75 3.97
N VAL A 59 23.07 0.61 4.73
CA VAL A 59 22.90 -0.38 5.80
C VAL A 59 22.15 -1.60 5.25
N SER A 60 22.65 -2.81 5.54
CA SER A 60 22.00 -4.04 5.09
C SER A 60 20.61 -4.20 5.66
N LEU A 61 19.63 -4.66 4.85
CA LEU A 61 18.30 -5.00 5.34
C LEU A 61 18.30 -6.11 6.40
N SER A 62 19.36 -6.91 6.49
CA SER A 62 19.50 -7.91 7.56
C SER A 62 19.86 -7.32 8.93
N GLU A 63 20.26 -6.05 8.96
CA GLU A 63 20.68 -5.33 10.17
C GLU A 63 19.61 -4.35 10.68
N VAL A 64 18.44 -4.31 10.01
CA VAL A 64 17.33 -3.42 10.35
C VAL A 64 16.05 -4.20 10.54
N GLU A 65 15.16 -3.69 11.38
CA GLU A 65 13.79 -4.15 11.51
C GLU A 65 12.89 -3.30 10.60
N ILE A 66 12.07 -3.99 9.79
CA ILE A 66 11.13 -3.32 8.89
C ILE A 66 9.82 -3.10 9.62
N ALA A 67 9.54 -1.87 9.96
CA ALA A 67 8.29 -1.44 10.58
C ALA A 67 7.20 -1.11 9.53
N VAL A 68 6.01 -0.73 10.01
CA VAL A 68 4.97 -0.13 9.16
C VAL A 68 5.55 1.10 8.45
N PRO A 69 5.46 1.20 7.11
CA PRO A 69 6.05 2.32 6.41
C PRO A 69 5.40 3.68 6.77
N PHE A 70 4.10 3.68 7.02
CA PHE A 70 3.35 4.85 7.48
C PHE A 70 2.01 4.41 8.12
N TYR A 71 1.45 5.24 8.99
CA TYR A 71 0.13 5.03 9.58
C TYR A 71 -0.91 5.95 8.92
N PRO A 72 -1.93 5.40 8.23
CA PRO A 72 -2.97 6.22 7.63
C PRO A 72 -3.69 7.06 8.69
N LYS A 73 -3.81 8.37 8.50
CA LYS A 73 -4.48 9.29 9.45
C LYS A 73 -6.01 9.11 9.49
N ARG A 74 -6.57 8.39 8.51
CA ARG A 74 -8.00 8.12 8.36
C ARG A 74 -8.19 6.68 7.91
N ASN A 75 -9.42 6.17 8.00
CA ASN A 75 -9.76 4.88 7.44
C ASN A 75 -9.29 4.75 5.99
N ILE A 76 -8.80 3.55 5.66
CA ILE A 76 -8.36 3.22 4.30
C ILE A 76 -9.61 2.99 3.45
N PHE A 77 -9.75 3.73 2.36
CA PHE A 77 -10.82 3.53 1.39
C PHE A 77 -10.44 2.40 0.42
N CYS A 78 -11.35 1.46 0.25
CA CYS A 78 -11.14 0.30 -0.60
C CYS A 78 -12.22 0.25 -1.69
N VAL A 79 -11.85 -0.26 -2.88
CA VAL A 79 -12.77 -0.48 -4.00
C VAL A 79 -13.00 -1.98 -4.17
N GLY A 80 -14.18 -2.44 -3.80
CA GLY A 80 -14.55 -3.86 -3.90
C GLY A 80 -14.91 -4.28 -5.31
N LYS A 81 -14.62 -5.58 -5.64
CA LYS A 81 -14.94 -6.21 -6.93
C LYS A 81 -14.38 -5.44 -8.13
N ASN A 82 -13.16 -4.93 -8.02
CA ASN A 82 -12.57 -4.04 -9.02
C ASN A 82 -11.68 -4.78 -10.06
N TYR A 83 -11.50 -6.09 -9.97
CA TYR A 83 -10.80 -6.89 -10.96
C TYR A 83 -11.77 -7.77 -11.74
N GLN A 84 -11.69 -7.75 -13.08
CA GLN A 84 -12.60 -8.54 -13.94
C GLN A 84 -12.50 -10.05 -13.71
N SER A 85 -11.28 -10.56 -13.48
CA SER A 85 -11.02 -11.95 -13.15
C SER A 85 -11.71 -12.36 -11.85
N HIS A 86 -11.61 -11.52 -10.82
CA HIS A 86 -12.20 -11.75 -9.49
C HIS A 86 -13.75 -11.79 -9.54
N VAL A 87 -14.37 -10.89 -10.31
CA VAL A 87 -15.84 -10.90 -10.49
C VAL A 87 -16.30 -12.23 -11.11
N LYS A 88 -15.56 -12.77 -12.07
CA LYS A 88 -15.87 -14.06 -12.73
C LYS A 88 -15.73 -15.26 -11.79
N GLU A 89 -14.79 -15.25 -10.85
CA GLU A 89 -14.58 -16.32 -9.87
C GLU A 89 -15.69 -16.40 -8.82
N PHE A 90 -16.13 -15.25 -8.30
CA PHE A 90 -17.16 -15.19 -7.26
C PHE A 90 -18.57 -15.46 -7.78
N GLU A 91 -18.85 -15.09 -9.01
CA GLU A 91 -20.13 -15.34 -9.62
C GLU A 91 -20.02 -16.55 -10.57
N LYS A 92 -20.28 -17.75 -10.06
CA LYS A 92 -20.43 -19.01 -10.86
C LYS A 92 -21.44 -18.86 -12.01
N ASN A 93 -21.96 -17.68 -12.28
CA ASN A 93 -22.88 -17.32 -13.34
C ASN A 93 -22.14 -16.61 -14.47
N ILE A 94 -22.19 -17.23 -15.65
CA ILE A 94 -21.62 -16.74 -16.93
C ILE A 94 -22.12 -15.33 -17.34
N ASN A 95 -23.10 -14.76 -16.63
CA ASN A 95 -23.72 -13.45 -16.87
C ASN A 95 -23.42 -12.40 -15.79
N ALA A 96 -22.38 -12.56 -14.99
CA ALA A 96 -21.98 -11.54 -14.03
C ALA A 96 -21.67 -10.22 -14.75
N LYS A 97 -22.51 -9.22 -14.52
CA LYS A 97 -22.28 -7.87 -15.06
C LYS A 97 -21.30 -7.15 -14.14
N ASN A 98 -20.30 -6.49 -14.73
CA ASN A 98 -19.46 -5.56 -13.98
C ASN A 98 -20.33 -4.56 -13.22
N PRO A 99 -19.93 -4.16 -12.00
CA PRO A 99 -20.65 -3.14 -11.26
C PRO A 99 -20.70 -1.83 -12.08
N LEU A 100 -21.84 -1.16 -12.11
CA LEU A 100 -22.01 0.12 -12.82
C LEU A 100 -21.26 1.26 -12.11
N HIS A 101 -21.05 1.14 -10.80
CA HIS A 101 -20.38 2.12 -9.96
C HIS A 101 -19.40 1.41 -9.03
N PRO A 102 -18.29 2.07 -8.64
CA PRO A 102 -17.35 1.53 -7.64
C PRO A 102 -18.07 1.21 -6.33
N ILE A 103 -17.79 0.04 -5.76
CA ILE A 103 -18.29 -0.36 -4.44
C ILE A 103 -17.24 0.06 -3.42
N PHE A 104 -17.53 1.07 -2.62
CA PHE A 104 -16.63 1.53 -1.58
C PHE A 104 -16.90 0.84 -0.25
N PHE A 105 -15.82 0.46 0.43
CA PHE A 105 -15.79 0.09 1.83
C PHE A 105 -14.54 0.65 2.49
N THR A 106 -14.36 0.48 3.80
CA THR A 106 -13.19 0.98 4.51
C THR A 106 -12.59 -0.08 5.42
N LYS A 107 -11.29 0.06 5.69
CA LYS A 107 -10.61 -0.61 6.80
C LYS A 107 -10.25 0.41 7.86
N ALA A 108 -10.35 0.00 9.13
CA ALA A 108 -9.96 0.84 10.25
C ALA A 108 -8.44 1.01 10.31
N THR A 109 -7.96 2.18 10.72
CA THR A 109 -6.52 2.40 10.94
C THR A 109 -5.95 1.52 12.05
N THR A 110 -6.78 1.13 13.02
CA THR A 110 -6.40 0.21 14.12
C THR A 110 -6.11 -1.22 13.65
N SER A 111 -6.52 -1.58 12.42
CA SER A 111 -6.21 -2.89 11.84
C SER A 111 -4.84 -2.96 11.16
N VAL A 112 -4.11 -1.84 11.08
CA VAL A 112 -2.82 -1.74 10.38
C VAL A 112 -1.72 -2.42 11.19
N ILE A 113 -0.94 -3.24 10.49
CA ILE A 113 0.31 -3.85 10.96
C ILE A 113 1.37 -3.78 9.86
N GLY A 114 2.62 -3.99 10.25
CA GLY A 114 3.78 -3.97 9.34
C GLY A 114 4.15 -5.33 8.77
N THR A 115 5.27 -5.34 8.10
CA THR A 115 5.87 -6.54 7.52
C THR A 115 6.40 -7.45 8.62
N ASN A 116 6.15 -8.76 8.50
CA ASN A 116 6.53 -9.79 9.46
C ASN A 116 5.78 -9.75 10.81
N GLU A 117 4.86 -8.83 11.01
CA GLU A 117 3.96 -8.89 12.16
C GLU A 117 2.93 -10.01 12.00
N GLU A 118 2.52 -10.61 13.11
CA GLU A 118 1.57 -11.72 13.10
C GLU A 118 0.13 -11.24 12.88
N ILE A 119 -0.59 -11.93 12.00
CA ILE A 119 -2.02 -11.71 11.79
C ILE A 119 -2.78 -12.55 12.82
N ASP A 120 -3.51 -11.91 13.73
CA ASP A 120 -4.44 -12.61 14.61
C ASP A 120 -5.62 -13.15 13.81
N LEU A 121 -5.85 -14.45 13.86
CA LEU A 121 -6.95 -15.10 13.14
C LEU A 121 -8.31 -14.91 13.81
N HIS A 122 -8.37 -14.30 15.00
CA HIS A 122 -9.61 -14.06 15.76
C HIS A 122 -10.56 -15.27 15.81
N ARG A 123 -10.03 -16.43 16.20
CA ARG A 123 -10.73 -17.73 16.15
C ARG A 123 -11.97 -17.81 17.03
N ASP A 124 -12.09 -16.91 18.01
CA ASP A 124 -13.27 -16.71 18.84
C ASP A 124 -14.39 -15.91 18.14
N VAL A 125 -14.07 -15.20 17.07
CA VAL A 125 -14.97 -14.29 16.35
C VAL A 125 -15.32 -14.79 14.96
N THR A 126 -14.35 -15.43 14.26
CA THR A 126 -14.50 -15.89 12.87
C THR A 126 -13.83 -17.24 12.63
N SER A 127 -14.35 -18.00 11.71
CA SER A 127 -13.75 -19.26 11.24
C SER A 127 -13.29 -19.21 9.77
N GLN A 128 -13.45 -18.06 9.09
CA GLN A 128 -13.24 -17.94 7.65
C GLN A 128 -12.35 -16.72 7.32
N VAL A 129 -11.11 -16.74 7.82
CA VAL A 129 -10.11 -15.71 7.48
C VAL A 129 -9.49 -16.02 6.13
N ASP A 130 -9.41 -15.01 5.28
CA ASP A 130 -8.90 -15.10 3.92
C ASP A 130 -7.97 -13.92 3.62
N TYR A 131 -7.02 -14.10 2.71
CA TYR A 131 -6.08 -13.08 2.25
C TYR A 131 -6.60 -12.40 0.98
N GLU A 132 -6.21 -11.16 0.77
CA GLU A 132 -6.41 -10.42 -0.47
C GLU A 132 -5.21 -9.50 -0.69
N GLY A 133 -4.23 -9.92 -1.51
CA GLY A 133 -3.11 -9.05 -1.91
C GLY A 133 -3.58 -7.98 -2.86
N GLU A 134 -3.39 -6.71 -2.48
CA GLU A 134 -3.95 -5.55 -3.17
C GLU A 134 -2.91 -4.48 -3.44
N LEU A 135 -3.18 -3.63 -4.45
CA LEU A 135 -2.44 -2.40 -4.68
C LEU A 135 -2.95 -1.31 -3.74
N GLY A 136 -2.07 -0.83 -2.88
CA GLY A 136 -2.30 0.38 -2.11
C GLY A 136 -1.89 1.63 -2.90
N VAL A 137 -2.76 2.63 -2.94
CA VAL A 137 -2.51 3.93 -3.59
C VAL A 137 -2.46 5.00 -2.51
N ILE A 138 -1.35 5.74 -2.45
CA ILE A 138 -1.13 6.79 -1.46
C ILE A 138 -1.45 8.13 -2.10
N ILE A 139 -2.43 8.85 -1.54
CA ILE A 139 -2.76 10.21 -1.95
C ILE A 139 -1.91 11.19 -1.14
N GLY A 140 -1.06 11.95 -1.81
CA GLY A 140 -0.10 12.87 -1.18
C GLY A 140 -0.56 14.32 -1.09
N ARG A 141 -1.70 14.67 -1.69
CA ARG A 141 -2.17 16.05 -1.72
C ARG A 141 -3.66 16.13 -1.43
N LYS A 142 -4.05 17.15 -0.66
CA LYS A 142 -5.46 17.46 -0.45
C LYS A 142 -6.10 17.84 -1.79
N CYS A 143 -7.20 17.20 -2.15
CA CYS A 143 -7.94 17.46 -3.37
C CYS A 143 -9.45 17.33 -3.17
N ILE A 144 -10.20 18.02 -4.01
CA ILE A 144 -11.67 17.98 -4.08
C ILE A 144 -12.08 18.32 -5.51
N ASP A 145 -13.08 17.62 -6.04
CA ASP A 145 -13.68 17.88 -7.35
C ASP A 145 -12.67 17.97 -8.52
N ILE A 146 -11.62 17.12 -8.45
CA ILE A 146 -10.58 17.07 -9.48
C ILE A 146 -11.09 16.34 -10.72
N LEU A 147 -10.59 16.76 -11.89
CA LEU A 147 -10.91 16.08 -13.14
C LEU A 147 -10.16 14.75 -13.24
N GLU A 148 -10.80 13.72 -13.81
CA GLU A 148 -10.20 12.40 -14.01
C GLU A 148 -8.81 12.45 -14.66
N LYS A 149 -8.62 13.31 -15.69
CA LYS A 149 -7.33 13.50 -16.36
C LYS A 149 -6.21 14.03 -15.47
N ASP A 150 -6.56 14.64 -14.32
CA ASP A 150 -5.61 15.23 -13.38
C ASP A 150 -5.43 14.37 -12.12
N ALA A 151 -6.23 13.34 -11.93
CA ALA A 151 -6.28 12.53 -10.71
C ALA A 151 -4.91 11.93 -10.32
N LEU A 152 -4.18 11.38 -11.28
CA LEU A 152 -2.87 10.77 -11.03
C LEU A 152 -1.79 11.76 -10.54
N LYS A 153 -1.98 13.07 -10.71
CA LYS A 153 -1.08 14.10 -10.16
C LYS A 153 -1.16 14.21 -8.63
N TYR A 154 -2.20 13.64 -8.03
CA TYR A 154 -2.44 13.63 -6.58
C TYR A 154 -1.96 12.33 -5.93
N VAL A 155 -1.58 11.34 -6.72
CA VAL A 155 -0.98 10.10 -6.24
C VAL A 155 0.48 10.38 -5.87
N TYR A 156 0.84 10.08 -4.62
CA TYR A 156 2.20 10.19 -4.11
C TYR A 156 3.03 8.95 -4.45
N GLY A 157 2.41 7.79 -4.29
CA GLY A 157 3.07 6.53 -4.49
C GLY A 157 2.16 5.32 -4.31
N TYR A 158 2.78 4.17 -4.28
CA TYR A 158 2.13 2.87 -4.23
C TYR A 158 2.79 1.98 -3.18
N THR A 159 2.00 1.09 -2.60
CA THR A 159 2.47 0.06 -1.67
C THR A 159 1.67 -1.22 -1.86
N ILE A 160 2.06 -2.28 -1.18
CA ILE A 160 1.25 -3.50 -1.07
C ILE A 160 0.40 -3.42 0.18
N ILE A 161 -0.85 -3.86 0.07
CA ILE A 161 -1.76 -4.05 1.20
C ILE A 161 -2.29 -5.49 1.13
N ASN A 162 -2.38 -6.14 2.28
CA ASN A 162 -3.12 -7.39 2.40
C ASN A 162 -4.47 -7.09 3.06
N ASP A 163 -5.55 -7.08 2.26
CA ASP A 163 -6.91 -6.83 2.73
C ASP A 163 -7.51 -8.09 3.36
N ILE A 164 -6.96 -8.49 4.52
CA ILE A 164 -7.43 -9.66 5.26
C ILE A 164 -8.92 -9.52 5.55
N THR A 165 -9.65 -10.62 5.34
CA THR A 165 -11.11 -10.65 5.34
C THR A 165 -11.64 -11.83 6.15
N ALA A 166 -12.53 -11.57 7.12
CA ALA A 166 -13.39 -12.58 7.71
C ALA A 166 -14.63 -12.78 6.83
N ARG A 167 -14.64 -13.83 6.02
CA ARG A 167 -15.66 -14.06 4.98
C ARG A 167 -17.06 -14.29 5.53
N ASP A 168 -17.17 -14.95 6.68
CA ASP A 168 -18.43 -15.17 7.39
C ASP A 168 -19.03 -13.85 7.91
N LEU A 169 -18.20 -12.97 8.49
CA LEU A 169 -18.61 -11.64 8.93
C LEU A 169 -18.95 -10.74 7.74
N GLN A 170 -18.16 -10.80 6.68
CA GLN A 170 -18.42 -10.05 5.44
C GLN A 170 -19.78 -10.42 4.84
N LYS A 171 -20.15 -11.70 4.85
CA LYS A 171 -21.42 -12.18 4.28
C LYS A 171 -22.63 -11.91 5.17
N SER A 172 -22.46 -11.99 6.49
CA SER A 172 -23.56 -11.86 7.45
C SER A 172 -23.94 -10.41 7.77
N HIS A 173 -23.12 -9.44 7.38
CA HIS A 173 -23.34 -8.02 7.61
C HIS A 173 -23.64 -7.27 6.31
N ALA A 174 -24.53 -6.29 6.35
CA ALA A 174 -24.85 -5.44 5.20
C ALA A 174 -23.64 -4.60 4.74
N GLN A 175 -22.78 -4.21 5.68
CA GLN A 175 -21.55 -3.47 5.44
C GLN A 175 -20.33 -4.36 5.73
N TRP A 176 -19.33 -4.31 4.87
CA TRP A 176 -18.14 -5.20 4.98
C TRP A 176 -17.17 -4.79 6.08
N PHE A 177 -17.31 -3.59 6.63
CA PHE A 177 -16.40 -2.99 7.60
C PHE A 177 -15.99 -3.96 8.73
N ARG A 178 -16.97 -4.65 9.35
CA ARG A 178 -16.68 -5.58 10.43
C ARG A 178 -15.82 -6.78 9.99
N GLY A 179 -16.06 -7.33 8.81
CA GLY A 179 -15.26 -8.44 8.28
C GLY A 179 -13.89 -8.02 7.74
N LYS A 180 -13.66 -6.73 7.58
CA LYS A 180 -12.46 -6.13 6.98
C LYS A 180 -11.56 -5.39 7.98
N SER A 181 -12.02 -5.16 9.22
CA SER A 181 -11.38 -4.23 10.17
C SER A 181 -11.14 -4.81 11.55
N LEU A 182 -11.05 -6.15 11.68
CA LEU A 182 -10.53 -6.74 12.90
C LEU A 182 -9.06 -6.33 13.06
N ASP A 183 -8.56 -6.28 14.29
CA ASP A 183 -7.17 -5.92 14.57
C ASP A 183 -6.23 -6.82 13.75
N THR A 184 -5.13 -6.27 13.26
CA THR A 184 -4.14 -6.91 12.38
C THR A 184 -4.59 -7.26 10.95
N PHE A 185 -5.81 -6.93 10.55
CA PHE A 185 -6.37 -7.29 9.24
C PHE A 185 -5.92 -6.39 8.08
N CYS A 186 -4.94 -5.53 8.29
CA CYS A 186 -4.41 -4.64 7.25
C CYS A 186 -2.87 -4.54 7.27
N PRO A 187 -2.15 -5.61 6.93
CA PRO A 187 -0.71 -5.52 6.70
C PRO A 187 -0.41 -4.56 5.54
N ILE A 188 0.49 -3.58 5.77
CA ILE A 188 0.93 -2.57 4.79
C ILE A 188 2.44 -2.61 4.63
N GLY A 189 2.92 -2.49 3.41
CA GLY A 189 4.34 -2.37 3.10
C GLY A 189 4.91 -3.57 2.34
N PRO A 190 6.22 -3.82 2.45
CA PRO A 190 7.24 -3.16 3.30
C PRO A 190 7.70 -1.78 2.82
N THR A 191 7.43 -1.43 1.58
CA THR A 191 7.99 -0.24 0.93
C THR A 191 6.92 0.64 0.33
N VAL A 192 7.25 1.90 0.11
CA VAL A 192 6.49 2.84 -0.70
C VAL A 192 7.26 3.09 -1.99
N LEU A 193 6.65 2.78 -3.13
CA LEU A 193 7.17 3.16 -4.44
C LEU A 193 6.71 4.58 -4.76
N ILE A 194 7.64 5.52 -4.78
CA ILE A 194 7.36 6.94 -5.03
C ILE A 194 7.64 7.26 -6.51
N GLY A 195 6.85 8.17 -7.06
CA GLY A 195 7.03 8.65 -8.44
C GLY A 195 6.00 8.11 -9.40
N GLY A 196 6.19 8.44 -10.69
CA GLY A 196 5.20 8.24 -11.74
C GLY A 196 4.66 6.82 -11.86
N TRP A 197 3.52 6.71 -12.46
CA TRP A 197 2.76 5.47 -12.63
C TRP A 197 3.48 4.45 -13.53
N PRO A 198 4.22 3.45 -13.00
CA PRO A 198 4.89 2.43 -13.82
C PRO A 198 3.93 1.28 -14.18
N PHE A 199 2.75 1.59 -14.71
CA PHE A 199 1.74 0.61 -15.12
C PHE A 199 2.20 -0.30 -16.26
N PRO A 200 1.80 -1.57 -16.26
CA PRO A 200 0.96 -2.28 -15.28
C PRO A 200 1.76 -2.94 -14.14
N PHE A 201 1.10 -3.11 -12.98
CA PHE A 201 1.62 -3.94 -11.89
C PHE A 201 1.02 -5.35 -11.95
N THR A 202 1.81 -6.35 -11.58
CA THR A 202 1.32 -7.70 -11.28
C THR A 202 1.51 -7.97 -9.78
N ILE A 203 0.44 -8.43 -9.13
CA ILE A 203 0.39 -8.72 -7.70
C ILE A 203 0.31 -10.22 -7.52
N TYR A 204 1.20 -10.77 -6.71
CA TYR A 204 1.23 -12.18 -6.37
C TYR A 204 1.06 -12.37 -4.87
N THR A 205 0.16 -13.29 -4.46
CA THR A 205 0.08 -13.77 -3.09
C THR A 205 0.48 -15.24 -3.02
N LYS A 206 1.42 -15.53 -2.12
CA LYS A 206 1.89 -16.89 -1.86
C LYS A 206 1.62 -17.27 -0.41
N ILE A 207 1.18 -18.50 -0.17
CA ILE A 207 1.04 -19.09 1.16
C ILE A 207 1.91 -20.34 1.20
N ASN A 208 2.82 -20.42 2.16
CA ASN A 208 3.78 -21.53 2.29
C ASN A 208 4.53 -21.80 0.97
N GLY A 209 4.92 -20.72 0.27
CA GLY A 209 5.61 -20.79 -1.03
C GLY A 209 4.72 -21.12 -2.24
N GLN A 210 3.45 -21.49 -2.06
CA GLN A 210 2.52 -21.77 -3.14
C GLN A 210 1.79 -20.50 -3.60
N LEU A 211 1.78 -20.26 -4.90
CA LEU A 211 1.01 -19.17 -5.50
C LEU A 211 -0.49 -19.43 -5.27
N ARG A 212 -1.17 -18.45 -4.70
CA ARG A 212 -2.60 -18.49 -4.37
C ARG A 212 -3.42 -17.42 -5.07
N GLN A 213 -2.80 -16.29 -5.36
CA GLN A 213 -3.44 -15.18 -6.06
C GLN A 213 -2.44 -14.61 -7.07
N GLU A 214 -2.95 -14.28 -8.24
CA GLU A 214 -2.27 -13.50 -9.26
C GLU A 214 -3.26 -12.48 -9.82
N GLY A 215 -2.93 -11.21 -9.78
CA GLY A 215 -3.74 -10.11 -10.29
C GLY A 215 -2.89 -9.15 -11.09
N ASN A 216 -3.47 -8.56 -12.14
CA ASN A 216 -2.80 -7.55 -12.94
C ASN A 216 -3.67 -6.29 -12.99
N THR A 217 -3.06 -5.13 -12.81
CA THR A 217 -3.78 -3.84 -12.78
C THR A 217 -4.37 -3.43 -14.14
N THR A 218 -4.05 -4.14 -15.23
CA THR A 218 -4.77 -4.01 -16.51
C THR A 218 -6.20 -4.55 -16.43
N ASP A 219 -6.51 -5.41 -15.45
CA ASP A 219 -7.82 -6.01 -15.24
C ASP A 219 -8.76 -5.15 -14.39
N LEU A 220 -8.31 -3.96 -13.95
CA LEU A 220 -9.15 -3.04 -13.18
C LEU A 220 -10.38 -2.60 -13.97
N ILE A 221 -11.56 -2.73 -13.34
CA ILE A 221 -12.84 -2.27 -13.91
C ILE A 221 -12.93 -0.75 -13.81
N PHE A 222 -12.55 -0.20 -12.68
CA PHE A 222 -12.40 1.24 -12.45
C PHE A 222 -10.93 1.57 -12.24
N SER A 223 -10.40 2.46 -13.05
CA SER A 223 -9.03 2.94 -12.89
C SER A 223 -8.86 3.77 -11.60
N VAL A 224 -7.61 4.00 -11.18
CA VAL A 224 -7.31 4.89 -10.04
C VAL A 224 -7.79 6.32 -10.31
N ALA A 225 -7.84 6.74 -11.56
CA ALA A 225 -8.27 8.09 -11.94
C ALA A 225 -9.80 8.26 -11.94
N LYS A 226 -10.56 7.15 -12.07
CA LYS A 226 -12.02 7.10 -12.08
C LYS A 226 -12.61 7.31 -10.71
#